data_f75b1f5960feea132ae3685792bcf2c1
#
_entry.id   f75b1f5960feea132ae3685792bcf2c1
#
_cell.length_a   1.000
_cell.length_b   1.000
_cell.length_c   1.000
_cell.angle_alpha   90.00
_cell.angle_beta   90.00
_cell.angle_gamma   90.00
#
_symmetry.space_group_name_H-M   'P 1'
#
loop_
_entity.id
_entity.type
_entity.pdbx_description
1 polymer ?
#
loop_
_entity_poly.entity_id
_entity_poly.type
_entity_poly.pdbx_seq_one_letter_code
_entity_poly.pdbx_strand_id
1 'polypeptide(L)'
;ILSVDDTMDSILNWYREEGMIFKGGSGAGLNLSRIRSSKELLKSGGTASGPVSFMRGADASAGTIKSGGATRRAAKMVVLDVDHPDIEEFIETKVAEEQKIRALRDAGFDMDLGGKDIISVQYQNANNSVRVSDEFMRAYEAGTEFGLKARSTGEVLETTDARKLFRKMAEAAWACADPGIQYDDTINDWHTNPETGRINASNPCSEYMSLDNSSCNLASLNLMKFLKSDGSFDAKTFGKAAEMIITAMDISICFADFPTQAITETTRAYRQLGIGYANLGALLMASGLAYDSEGGRALAGAITSLMSGITYKRSAELAAIVGPYDGFARNASAHSRVMRKHASASSSAKSVSTLDIDVWTE
;
A
#
# COMPACT_ATOMS: atom_id res chain seq x y z
N ILE A 1 -3.87 -1.46 -8.11
CA ILE A 1 -2.60 -0.77 -8.43
C ILE A 1 -2.60 -0.46 -9.91
N LEU A 2 -2.26 0.76 -10.28
CA LEU A 2 -2.12 1.21 -11.67
C LEU A 2 -0.65 1.34 -12.06
N SER A 3 -0.41 1.61 -13.34
CA SER A 3 0.89 2.00 -13.86
C SER A 3 0.76 3.19 -14.79
N VAL A 4 1.81 3.97 -14.93
CA VAL A 4 1.90 5.10 -15.86
C VAL A 4 3.28 5.13 -16.50
N ASP A 5 3.32 5.37 -17.81
CA ASP A 5 4.53 5.57 -18.57
C ASP A 5 4.73 7.05 -18.90
N ASP A 6 5.95 7.43 -19.27
CA ASP A 6 6.34 8.80 -19.58
C ASP A 6 5.86 9.25 -20.96
N THR A 7 4.55 9.13 -21.20
CA THR A 7 3.88 9.62 -22.41
C THR A 7 2.58 10.34 -22.03
N MET A 8 2.20 11.34 -22.81
CA MET A 8 0.97 12.09 -22.54
C MET A 8 -0.27 11.19 -22.58
N ASP A 9 -0.33 10.25 -23.51
CA ASP A 9 -1.46 9.32 -23.61
C ASP A 9 -1.57 8.44 -22.36
N SER A 10 -0.46 7.93 -21.83
CA SER A 10 -0.46 7.14 -20.59
C SER A 10 -0.85 7.99 -19.38
N ILE A 11 -0.37 9.21 -19.29
CA ILE A 11 -0.69 10.14 -18.19
C ILE A 11 -2.19 10.51 -18.20
N LEU A 12 -2.75 10.82 -19.37
CA LEU A 12 -4.19 11.12 -19.48
C LEU A 12 -5.05 9.87 -19.24
N ASN A 13 -4.60 8.70 -19.68
CA ASN A 13 -5.28 7.44 -19.40
C ASN A 13 -5.26 7.11 -17.90
N TRP A 14 -4.17 7.40 -17.18
CA TRP A 14 -4.14 7.28 -15.73
C TRP A 14 -5.29 8.05 -15.06
N TYR A 15 -5.53 9.32 -15.42
CA TYR A 15 -6.65 10.10 -14.86
C TYR A 15 -8.00 9.44 -15.14
N ARG A 16 -8.19 8.90 -16.34
CA ARG A 16 -9.41 8.20 -16.73
C ARG A 16 -9.62 6.92 -15.91
N GLU A 17 -8.59 6.10 -15.76
CA GLU A 17 -8.67 4.83 -15.04
C GLU A 17 -8.92 5.05 -13.55
N GLU A 18 -8.22 5.98 -12.91
CA GLU A 18 -8.52 6.38 -11.53
C GLU A 18 -9.96 6.83 -11.36
N GLY A 19 -10.46 7.66 -12.26
CA GLY A 19 -11.84 8.13 -12.24
C GLY A 19 -12.86 6.99 -12.25
N MET A 20 -12.64 5.97 -13.05
CA MET A 20 -13.50 4.77 -13.11
C MET A 20 -13.43 3.96 -11.82
N ILE A 21 -12.24 3.80 -11.24
CA ILE A 21 -12.03 3.11 -9.96
C ILE A 21 -12.74 3.83 -8.83
N PHE A 22 -12.58 5.15 -8.72
CA PHE A 22 -13.22 5.94 -7.66
C PHE A 22 -14.74 5.97 -7.78
N LYS A 23 -15.27 6.03 -9.00
CA LYS A 23 -16.71 5.91 -9.24
C LYS A 23 -17.25 4.57 -8.77
N GLY A 24 -16.48 3.50 -8.90
CA GLY A 24 -16.80 2.16 -8.39
C GLY A 24 -16.66 2.04 -6.86
N GLY A 25 -16.19 3.06 -6.16
CA GLY A 25 -16.01 3.06 -4.70
C GLY A 25 -14.74 2.38 -4.22
N SER A 26 -13.80 2.06 -5.12
CA SER A 26 -12.50 1.47 -4.80
C SER A 26 -11.40 2.52 -4.66
N GLY A 27 -10.25 2.13 -4.10
CA GLY A 27 -9.04 2.93 -4.05
C GLY A 27 -8.05 2.56 -5.14
N ALA A 28 -7.14 3.48 -5.45
CA ALA A 28 -6.08 3.26 -6.43
C ALA A 28 -4.73 3.73 -5.88
N GLY A 29 -3.65 3.14 -6.36
CA GLY A 29 -2.30 3.60 -6.09
C GLY A 29 -1.39 3.35 -7.27
N LEU A 30 -0.36 4.19 -7.45
CA LEU A 30 0.62 4.03 -8.51
C LEU A 30 1.94 4.70 -8.15
N ASN A 31 2.98 4.31 -8.86
CA ASN A 31 4.30 4.93 -8.79
C ASN A 31 4.51 5.84 -10.00
N LEU A 32 4.87 7.10 -9.76
CA LEU A 32 5.10 8.10 -10.80
C LEU A 32 6.55 8.17 -11.28
N SER A 33 7.45 7.34 -10.74
CA SER A 33 8.89 7.47 -10.98
C SER A 33 9.32 7.21 -12.42
N ARG A 34 8.46 6.64 -13.26
CA ARG A 34 8.73 6.51 -14.71
C ARG A 34 8.61 7.84 -15.45
N ILE A 35 7.82 8.78 -14.93
CA ILE A 35 7.66 10.11 -15.52
C ILE A 35 8.96 10.88 -15.32
N ARG A 36 9.51 11.43 -16.41
CA ARG A 36 10.73 12.23 -16.35
C ARG A 36 10.60 13.45 -15.45
N SER A 37 11.70 13.83 -14.84
CA SER A 37 11.79 14.96 -13.93
C SER A 37 11.52 16.30 -14.64
N SER A 38 11.01 17.26 -13.88
CA SER A 38 10.91 18.67 -14.30
C SER A 38 12.26 19.29 -14.68
N LYS A 39 13.37 18.68 -14.24
CA LYS A 39 14.74 19.10 -14.54
C LYS A 39 15.28 18.51 -15.86
N GLU A 40 14.57 17.58 -16.50
CA GLU A 40 14.98 16.94 -17.75
C GLU A 40 14.47 17.70 -18.96
N LEU A 41 15.30 17.72 -20.03
CA LEU A 41 14.99 18.44 -21.26
C LEU A 41 14.03 17.66 -22.16
N LEU A 42 13.13 18.38 -22.81
CA LEU A 42 12.28 17.84 -23.87
C LEU A 42 13.03 17.87 -25.22
N LYS A 43 12.76 16.90 -26.08
CA LYS A 43 13.32 16.86 -27.47
C LYS A 43 12.92 18.09 -28.28
N SER A 44 11.77 18.70 -27.97
CA SER A 44 11.25 19.92 -28.61
C SER A 44 11.82 21.22 -28.06
N GLY A 45 12.70 21.15 -27.08
CA GLY A 45 13.22 22.28 -26.32
C GLY A 45 12.39 22.59 -25.07
N GLY A 46 13.04 23.20 -24.06
CA GLY A 46 12.45 23.44 -22.74
C GLY A 46 12.53 22.24 -21.78
N THR A 47 12.03 22.43 -20.57
CA THR A 47 12.02 21.41 -19.52
C THR A 47 10.69 20.67 -19.46
N ALA A 48 10.70 19.44 -18.93
CA ALA A 48 9.49 18.66 -18.70
C ALA A 48 8.64 19.24 -17.55
N SER A 49 7.38 18.81 -17.46
CA SER A 49 6.48 19.25 -16.37
C SER A 49 6.77 18.55 -15.03
N GLY A 50 7.30 17.33 -15.08
CA GLY A 50 7.58 16.51 -13.91
C GLY A 50 6.34 15.85 -13.29
N PRO A 51 6.55 14.81 -12.46
CA PRO A 51 5.46 14.04 -11.85
C PRO A 51 4.57 14.87 -10.91
N VAL A 52 5.14 15.82 -10.16
CA VAL A 52 4.39 16.64 -9.20
C VAL A 52 3.35 17.52 -9.91
N SER A 53 3.68 18.06 -11.09
CA SER A 53 2.72 18.83 -11.91
C SER A 53 1.55 17.97 -12.37
N PHE A 54 1.81 16.73 -12.81
CA PHE A 54 0.74 15.80 -13.22
C PHE A 54 -0.10 15.30 -12.04
N MET A 55 0.50 15.15 -10.86
CA MET A 55 -0.24 14.85 -9.61
C MET A 55 -1.35 15.87 -9.34
N ARG A 56 -1.12 17.14 -9.62
CA ARG A 56 -2.09 18.21 -9.40
C ARG A 56 -3.36 17.98 -10.19
N GLY A 57 -3.23 17.65 -11.48
CA GLY A 57 -4.37 17.33 -12.34
C GLY A 57 -5.14 16.09 -11.87
N ALA A 58 -4.42 15.03 -11.52
CA ALA A 58 -5.02 13.82 -10.99
C ALA A 58 -5.72 14.03 -9.63
N ASP A 59 -5.14 14.84 -8.74
CA ASP A 59 -5.73 15.16 -7.45
C ASP A 59 -7.02 15.97 -7.60
N ALA A 60 -7.03 16.98 -8.46
CA ALA A 60 -8.22 17.76 -8.77
C ALA A 60 -9.34 16.89 -9.38
N SER A 61 -9.00 15.99 -10.30
CA SER A 61 -9.93 15.01 -10.85
C SER A 61 -10.54 14.13 -9.76
N ALA A 62 -9.69 13.55 -8.90
CA ALA A 62 -10.11 12.70 -7.78
C ALA A 62 -11.09 13.43 -6.83
N GLY A 63 -10.85 14.71 -6.54
CA GLY A 63 -11.69 15.52 -5.68
C GLY A 63 -13.12 15.76 -6.21
N THR A 64 -13.33 15.60 -7.52
CA THR A 64 -14.64 15.81 -8.15
C THR A 64 -15.50 14.55 -8.24
N ILE A 65 -14.89 13.37 -8.08
CA ILE A 65 -15.57 12.09 -8.29
C ILE A 65 -16.10 11.55 -6.97
N LYS A 66 -17.42 11.31 -6.92
CA LYS A 66 -18.10 10.66 -5.80
C LYS A 66 -18.50 9.23 -6.21
N SER A 67 -18.25 8.26 -5.34
CA SER A 67 -18.73 6.90 -5.55
C SER A 67 -20.26 6.86 -5.48
N GLY A 68 -20.88 6.08 -6.36
CA GLY A 68 -22.30 5.92 -6.62
C GLY A 68 -23.29 6.21 -5.47
N GLY A 69 -23.67 7.48 -5.29
CA GLY A 69 -24.62 7.93 -4.28
C GLY A 69 -24.08 7.99 -2.84
N ALA A 70 -22.86 7.58 -2.59
CA ALA A 70 -22.24 7.59 -1.26
C ALA A 70 -21.35 8.83 -1.06
N THR A 71 -21.16 9.17 0.20
CA THR A 71 -20.29 10.29 0.63
C THR A 71 -18.79 9.93 0.64
N ARG A 72 -18.40 8.74 0.16
CA ARG A 72 -17.01 8.28 0.17
C ARG A 72 -16.18 9.11 -0.79
N ARG A 73 -15.10 9.71 -0.27
CA ARG A 73 -14.08 10.38 -1.06
C ARG A 73 -13.21 9.37 -1.80
N ALA A 74 -12.57 9.81 -2.89
CA ALA A 74 -11.52 9.06 -3.55
C ALA A 74 -10.42 8.67 -2.54
N ALA A 75 -9.96 7.44 -2.62
CA ALA A 75 -8.82 6.95 -1.84
C ALA A 75 -7.67 6.67 -2.81
N LYS A 76 -6.54 7.36 -2.62
CA LYS A 76 -5.44 7.38 -3.57
C LYS A 76 -4.09 7.28 -2.86
N MET A 77 -3.15 6.56 -3.45
CA MET A 77 -1.73 6.56 -3.10
C MET A 77 -0.91 7.01 -4.30
N VAL A 78 0.01 7.92 -4.06
CA VAL A 78 1.03 8.31 -5.02
C VAL A 78 2.40 7.99 -4.44
N VAL A 79 3.18 7.24 -5.19
CA VAL A 79 4.53 6.82 -4.80
C VAL A 79 5.55 7.48 -5.71
N LEU A 80 6.67 7.92 -5.14
CA LEU A 80 7.84 8.37 -5.87
C LEU A 80 9.10 7.71 -5.28
N ASP A 81 9.98 7.21 -6.15
CA ASP A 81 11.26 6.61 -5.74
C ASP A 81 12.21 7.68 -5.23
N VAL A 82 12.97 7.36 -4.20
CA VAL A 82 13.88 8.29 -3.51
C VAL A 82 14.98 8.85 -4.41
N ASP A 83 15.33 8.15 -5.49
CA ASP A 83 16.34 8.57 -6.46
C ASP A 83 15.78 9.45 -7.60
N HIS A 84 14.50 9.82 -7.54
CA HIS A 84 13.90 10.70 -8.54
C HIS A 84 14.37 12.15 -8.34
N PRO A 85 14.77 12.90 -9.41
CA PRO A 85 15.26 14.27 -9.26
C PRO A 85 14.26 15.27 -8.67
N ASP A 86 12.95 15.02 -8.77
CA ASP A 86 11.89 15.84 -8.17
C ASP A 86 11.49 15.38 -6.75
N ILE A 87 12.31 14.54 -6.09
CA ILE A 87 11.94 13.94 -4.81
C ILE A 87 11.75 14.98 -3.71
N GLU A 88 12.56 16.03 -3.66
CA GLU A 88 12.43 17.08 -2.65
C GLU A 88 11.13 17.86 -2.81
N GLU A 89 10.77 18.23 -4.05
CA GLU A 89 9.49 18.86 -4.35
C GLU A 89 8.32 17.98 -3.93
N PHE A 90 8.40 16.68 -4.25
CA PHE A 90 7.38 15.71 -3.86
C PHE A 90 7.17 15.63 -2.34
N ILE A 91 8.26 15.59 -1.56
CA ILE A 91 8.22 15.56 -0.09
C ILE A 91 7.56 16.82 0.47
N GLU A 92 7.87 17.98 -0.09
CA GLU A 92 7.42 19.29 0.42
C GLU A 92 6.02 19.69 -0.04
N THR A 93 5.49 19.04 -1.06
CA THR A 93 4.23 19.41 -1.71
C THR A 93 3.08 19.60 -0.71
N LYS A 94 2.84 18.64 0.18
CA LYS A 94 1.75 18.73 1.17
C LYS A 94 2.05 19.66 2.33
N VAL A 95 3.30 19.80 2.73
CA VAL A 95 3.73 20.76 3.76
C VAL A 95 3.39 22.19 3.32
N ALA A 96 3.67 22.52 2.05
CA ALA A 96 3.36 23.83 1.49
C ALA A 96 1.85 24.10 1.47
N GLU A 97 1.03 23.09 1.13
CA GLU A 97 -0.44 23.24 1.16
C GLU A 97 -1.00 23.35 2.58
N GLU A 98 -0.44 22.61 3.55
CA GLU A 98 -0.81 22.73 4.98
C GLU A 98 -0.53 24.15 5.51
N GLN A 99 0.59 24.75 5.12
CA GLN A 99 0.88 26.15 5.47
C GLN A 99 -0.17 27.12 4.88
N LYS A 100 -0.59 26.88 3.64
CA LYS A 100 -1.68 27.69 3.02
C LYS A 100 -3.01 27.49 3.77
N ILE A 101 -3.36 26.25 4.15
CA ILE A 101 -4.56 25.94 4.93
C ILE A 101 -4.57 26.75 6.23
N ARG A 102 -3.45 26.77 6.96
CA ARG A 102 -3.33 27.53 8.21
C ARG A 102 -3.51 29.05 7.97
N ALA A 103 -2.83 29.59 6.99
CA ALA A 103 -2.93 31.00 6.65
C ALA A 103 -4.35 31.39 6.21
N LEU A 104 -5.01 30.58 5.41
CA LEU A 104 -6.39 30.80 4.98
C LEU A 104 -7.37 30.69 6.14
N ARG A 105 -7.21 29.73 7.03
CA ARG A 105 -8.02 29.61 8.25
C ARG A 105 -7.88 30.83 9.15
N ASP A 106 -6.66 31.32 9.34
CA ASP A 106 -6.40 32.52 10.13
C ASP A 106 -7.02 33.76 9.50
N ALA A 107 -7.17 33.78 8.17
CA ALA A 107 -7.87 34.83 7.42
C ALA A 107 -9.41 34.67 7.40
N GLY A 108 -9.96 33.61 8.04
CA GLY A 108 -11.40 33.40 8.20
C GLY A 108 -12.06 32.55 7.12
N PHE A 109 -11.29 31.86 6.26
CA PHE A 109 -11.84 30.91 5.30
C PHE A 109 -12.19 29.57 5.99
N ASP A 110 -13.23 28.89 5.47
CA ASP A 110 -13.70 27.61 5.97
C ASP A 110 -12.81 26.46 5.41
N MET A 111 -11.73 26.18 6.14
CA MET A 111 -10.73 25.20 5.77
C MET A 111 -10.92 23.83 6.48
N ASP A 112 -12.07 23.60 7.12
CA ASP A 112 -12.37 22.31 7.75
C ASP A 112 -12.56 21.20 6.71
N LEU A 113 -12.41 19.97 7.14
CA LEU A 113 -12.58 18.79 6.28
C LEU A 113 -14.03 18.73 5.78
N GLY A 114 -14.27 19.15 4.53
CA GLY A 114 -15.61 19.31 3.97
C GLY A 114 -16.14 20.75 3.96
N GLY A 115 -15.35 21.69 4.48
CA GLY A 115 -15.62 23.13 4.37
C GLY A 115 -15.69 23.59 2.91
N LYS A 116 -16.33 24.72 2.68
CA LYS A 116 -16.57 25.22 1.31
C LYS A 116 -15.30 25.71 0.62
N ASP A 117 -14.28 26.14 1.39
CA ASP A 117 -13.09 26.79 0.86
C ASP A 117 -11.90 25.82 0.74
N ILE A 118 -11.98 24.60 1.31
CA ILE A 118 -10.90 23.58 1.25
C ILE A 118 -10.55 23.17 -0.18
N ILE A 119 -11.48 23.31 -1.13
CA ILE A 119 -11.27 23.01 -2.55
C ILE A 119 -10.26 23.95 -3.23
N SER A 120 -9.92 25.09 -2.61
CA SER A 120 -8.94 26.04 -3.12
C SER A 120 -7.48 25.59 -2.92
N VAL A 121 -7.24 24.59 -2.06
CA VAL A 121 -5.92 23.99 -1.85
C VAL A 121 -5.77 22.67 -2.59
N GLN A 122 -4.54 22.31 -2.94
CA GLN A 122 -4.22 21.19 -3.81
C GLN A 122 -3.73 19.98 -3.01
N TYR A 123 -3.59 18.83 -3.67
CA TYR A 123 -3.01 17.60 -3.15
C TYR A 123 -3.68 17.04 -1.87
N GLN A 124 -5.00 17.26 -1.74
CA GLN A 124 -5.76 16.85 -0.55
C GLN A 124 -6.40 15.46 -0.65
N ASN A 125 -6.38 14.84 -1.84
CA ASN A 125 -7.11 13.60 -2.11
C ASN A 125 -6.19 12.36 -2.19
N ALA A 126 -4.89 12.54 -2.06
CA ALA A 126 -3.91 11.46 -2.13
C ALA A 126 -3.09 11.34 -0.84
N ASN A 127 -2.74 10.10 -0.47
CA ASN A 127 -1.62 9.81 0.40
C ASN A 127 -0.36 9.75 -0.45
N ASN A 128 0.74 10.34 0.02
CA ASN A 128 2.03 10.31 -0.67
C ASN A 128 2.99 9.40 0.09
N SER A 129 3.76 8.59 -0.63
CA SER A 129 4.83 7.77 -0.04
C SER A 129 6.11 7.85 -0.86
N VAL A 130 7.24 7.91 -0.18
CA VAL A 130 8.56 7.79 -0.79
C VAL A 130 8.98 6.33 -0.75
N ARG A 131 9.41 5.80 -1.88
CA ARG A 131 9.96 4.46 -1.98
C ARG A 131 11.47 4.52 -1.83
N VAL A 132 11.98 4.00 -0.71
CA VAL A 132 13.40 4.03 -0.37
C VAL A 132 14.06 2.69 -0.67
N SER A 133 15.23 2.75 -1.32
CA SER A 133 16.04 1.56 -1.62
C SER A 133 17.03 1.27 -0.48
N ASP A 134 17.53 0.04 -0.43
CA ASP A 134 18.64 -0.32 0.46
C ASP A 134 19.91 0.48 0.15
N GLU A 135 20.12 0.87 -1.13
CA GLU A 135 21.22 1.77 -1.52
C GLU A 135 21.11 3.12 -0.79
N PHE A 136 19.92 3.71 -0.78
CA PHE A 136 19.67 4.96 -0.05
C PHE A 136 19.86 4.79 1.46
N MET A 137 19.35 3.69 2.04
CA MET A 137 19.49 3.44 3.47
C MET A 137 20.95 3.25 3.89
N ARG A 138 21.75 2.57 3.06
CA ARG A 138 23.22 2.49 3.29
C ARG A 138 23.91 3.84 3.21
N ALA A 139 23.50 4.70 2.27
CA ALA A 139 24.02 6.09 2.19
C ALA A 139 23.63 6.90 3.43
N TYR A 140 22.40 6.75 3.90
CA TYR A 140 21.91 7.35 5.14
C TYR A 140 22.75 6.91 6.36
N GLU A 141 22.98 5.63 6.54
CA GLU A 141 23.79 5.09 7.65
C GLU A 141 25.22 5.60 7.59
N ALA A 142 25.83 5.57 6.40
CA ALA A 142 27.19 6.05 6.17
C ALA A 142 27.32 7.58 6.25
N GLY A 143 26.23 8.33 6.11
CA GLY A 143 26.25 9.80 6.05
C GLY A 143 26.90 10.33 4.77
N THR A 144 26.60 9.70 3.64
CA THR A 144 27.17 10.04 2.33
C THR A 144 26.14 10.71 1.43
N GLU A 145 26.63 11.27 0.31
CA GLU A 145 25.82 11.75 -0.78
C GLU A 145 25.09 10.58 -1.47
N PHE A 146 23.90 10.87 -2.01
CA PHE A 146 23.07 9.95 -2.77
C PHE A 146 22.68 10.56 -4.11
N GLY A 147 22.79 9.79 -5.19
CA GLY A 147 22.56 10.26 -6.56
C GLY A 147 21.09 10.26 -6.94
N LEU A 148 20.59 11.37 -7.47
CA LEU A 148 19.28 11.50 -8.09
C LEU A 148 19.42 11.32 -9.60
N LYS A 149 18.66 10.36 -10.17
CA LYS A 149 18.88 9.83 -11.51
C LYS A 149 17.82 10.31 -12.52
N ALA A 150 18.26 10.82 -13.66
CA ALA A 150 17.39 11.13 -14.80
C ALA A 150 16.60 9.88 -15.24
N ARG A 151 15.34 10.03 -15.55
CA ARG A 151 14.50 8.92 -16.00
C ARG A 151 14.68 8.59 -17.49
N SER A 152 15.08 9.59 -18.27
CA SER A 152 15.35 9.40 -19.71
C SER A 152 16.69 8.74 -20.00
N THR A 153 17.73 8.94 -19.18
CA THR A 153 19.09 8.45 -19.42
C THR A 153 19.60 7.49 -18.35
N GLY A 154 19.08 7.53 -17.14
CA GLY A 154 19.58 6.81 -15.98
C GLY A 154 20.83 7.42 -15.33
N GLU A 155 21.33 8.54 -15.86
CA GLU A 155 22.49 9.24 -15.32
C GLU A 155 22.13 10.04 -14.07
N VAL A 156 23.11 10.20 -13.16
CA VAL A 156 22.97 11.06 -12.00
C VAL A 156 22.97 12.52 -12.45
N LEU A 157 21.86 13.21 -12.25
CA LEU A 157 21.72 14.65 -12.54
C LEU A 157 22.27 15.52 -11.40
N GLU A 158 22.03 15.11 -10.18
CA GLU A 158 22.45 15.81 -8.98
C GLU A 158 22.63 14.84 -7.81
N THR A 159 23.29 15.26 -6.77
CA THR A 159 23.44 14.50 -5.54
C THR A 159 22.82 15.26 -4.38
N THR A 160 22.40 14.54 -3.36
CA THR A 160 21.86 15.09 -2.12
C THR A 160 22.42 14.33 -0.93
N ASP A 161 22.59 15.01 0.20
CA ASP A 161 22.96 14.37 1.46
C ASP A 161 21.81 13.44 1.92
N ALA A 162 22.08 12.14 2.02
CA ALA A 162 21.06 11.14 2.34
C ALA A 162 20.41 11.38 3.72
N ARG A 163 21.17 11.84 4.71
CA ARG A 163 20.63 12.17 6.05
C ARG A 163 19.75 13.40 6.03
N LYS A 164 20.12 14.43 5.28
CA LYS A 164 19.29 15.62 5.12
C LYS A 164 17.98 15.30 4.41
N LEU A 165 18.04 14.50 3.35
CA LEU A 165 16.85 14.10 2.62
C LEU A 165 15.90 13.26 3.51
N PHE A 166 16.41 12.29 4.25
CA PHE A 166 15.60 11.50 5.19
C PHE A 166 15.02 12.36 6.32
N ARG A 167 15.80 13.30 6.85
CA ARG A 167 15.33 14.27 7.84
C ARG A 167 14.18 15.12 7.30
N LYS A 168 14.29 15.58 6.06
CA LYS A 168 13.20 16.31 5.36
C LYS A 168 11.92 15.50 5.28
N MET A 169 11.99 14.20 4.95
CA MET A 169 10.82 13.29 4.97
C MET A 169 10.20 13.22 6.36
N ALA A 170 11.01 13.05 7.41
CA ALA A 170 10.53 12.97 8.79
C ALA A 170 9.85 14.26 9.26
N GLU A 171 10.42 15.41 8.92
CA GLU A 171 9.86 16.74 9.26
C GLU A 171 8.54 16.99 8.52
N ALA A 172 8.46 16.62 7.23
CA ALA A 172 7.23 16.69 6.47
C ALA A 172 6.13 15.79 7.05
N ALA A 173 6.46 14.54 7.36
CA ALA A 173 5.53 13.59 7.97
C ALA A 173 5.04 14.07 9.35
N TRP A 174 5.90 14.69 10.15
CA TRP A 174 5.50 15.31 11.41
C TRP A 174 4.54 16.50 11.20
N ALA A 175 4.78 17.30 10.17
CA ALA A 175 4.00 18.52 9.90
C ALA A 175 2.60 18.23 9.33
N CYS A 176 2.45 17.21 8.47
CA CYS A 176 1.21 16.95 7.73
C CYS A 176 0.85 15.47 7.51
N ALA A 177 1.48 14.55 8.24
CA ALA A 177 1.32 13.09 8.16
C ALA A 177 1.78 12.43 6.84
N ASP A 178 2.34 13.19 5.91
CA ASP A 178 2.91 12.72 4.65
C ASP A 178 4.33 13.30 4.44
N PRO A 179 5.20 12.57 3.72
CA PRO A 179 4.98 11.29 3.09
C PRO A 179 5.13 10.10 4.05
N GLY A 180 4.50 8.97 3.70
CA GLY A 180 4.86 7.67 4.22
C GLY A 180 6.17 7.16 3.61
N ILE A 181 6.74 6.09 4.16
CA ILE A 181 7.94 5.44 3.64
C ILE A 181 7.63 3.98 3.31
N GLN A 182 8.06 3.55 2.12
CA GLN A 182 7.98 2.16 1.66
C GLN A 182 9.39 1.66 1.36
N TYR A 183 9.80 0.56 2.00
CA TYR A 183 11.12 -0.04 1.82
C TYR A 183 11.13 -0.97 0.62
N ASP A 184 11.62 -0.48 -0.51
CA ASP A 184 11.49 -1.13 -1.82
C ASP A 184 12.08 -2.54 -1.87
N ASP A 185 13.32 -2.71 -1.43
CA ASP A 185 14.01 -4.00 -1.50
C ASP A 185 13.41 -5.01 -0.51
N THR A 186 13.03 -4.57 0.69
CA THR A 186 12.31 -5.42 1.66
C THR A 186 10.96 -5.88 1.11
N ILE A 187 10.18 -4.99 0.51
CA ILE A 187 8.90 -5.34 -0.10
C ILE A 187 9.09 -6.38 -1.20
N ASN A 188 10.06 -6.17 -2.09
CA ASN A 188 10.33 -7.08 -3.19
C ASN A 188 11.01 -8.40 -2.73
N ASP A 189 11.67 -8.44 -1.57
CA ASP A 189 12.15 -9.68 -0.96
C ASP A 189 11.01 -10.59 -0.46
N TRP A 190 9.85 -10.03 -0.15
CA TRP A 190 8.63 -10.78 0.19
C TRP A 190 7.69 -10.99 -1.00
N HIS A 191 8.11 -10.62 -2.20
CA HIS A 191 7.30 -10.76 -3.41
C HIS A 191 7.21 -12.21 -3.86
N THR A 192 5.99 -12.71 -4.08
CA THR A 192 5.73 -14.07 -4.55
C THR A 192 5.84 -14.23 -6.07
N ASN A 193 5.84 -13.13 -6.83
CA ASN A 193 5.78 -13.14 -8.29
C ASN A 193 6.88 -12.30 -8.99
N PRO A 194 8.15 -12.34 -8.55
CA PRO A 194 9.20 -11.47 -9.09
C PRO A 194 9.56 -11.76 -10.55
N GLU A 195 9.34 -12.99 -11.03
CA GLU A 195 9.57 -13.36 -12.44
C GLU A 195 8.50 -12.82 -13.40
N THR A 196 7.43 -12.24 -12.86
CA THR A 196 6.40 -11.56 -13.63
C THR A 196 6.66 -10.07 -13.72
N GLY A 197 7.05 -9.46 -12.62
CA GLY A 197 7.34 -8.03 -12.53
C GLY A 197 7.67 -7.63 -11.09
N ARG A 198 8.15 -6.40 -10.94
CA ARG A 198 8.49 -5.83 -9.64
C ARG A 198 7.25 -5.22 -9.00
N ILE A 199 7.20 -5.19 -7.67
CA ILE A 199 6.25 -4.37 -6.93
C ILE A 199 6.77 -2.93 -6.91
N ASN A 200 6.01 -2.01 -7.51
CA ASN A 200 6.40 -0.60 -7.61
C ASN A 200 5.57 0.32 -6.72
N ALA A 201 4.35 -0.07 -6.36
CA ALA A 201 3.40 0.76 -5.63
C ALA A 201 2.56 -0.06 -4.66
N SER A 202 1.70 0.64 -3.93
CA SER A 202 0.70 0.08 -3.03
C SER A 202 -0.69 0.67 -3.30
N ASN A 203 -1.71 0.08 -2.66
CA ASN A 203 -3.01 0.71 -2.50
C ASN A 203 -2.93 1.93 -1.54
N PRO A 204 -4.02 2.69 -1.34
CA PRO A 204 -3.99 3.92 -0.54
C PRO A 204 -3.51 3.78 0.89
N CYS A 205 -3.79 2.66 1.55
CA CYS A 205 -3.42 2.42 2.95
C CYS A 205 -2.11 1.64 3.12
N SER A 206 -1.45 1.28 2.02
CA SER A 206 -0.16 0.56 1.96
C SER A 206 -0.16 -0.88 2.48
N GLU A 207 -1.33 -1.50 2.67
CA GLU A 207 -1.42 -2.91 3.07
C GLU A 207 -1.34 -3.88 1.88
N TYR A 208 -1.62 -3.44 0.66
CA TYR A 208 -1.58 -4.25 -0.54
C TYR A 208 -0.39 -3.88 -1.43
N MET A 209 0.58 -4.77 -1.47
CA MET A 209 1.82 -4.65 -2.25
C MET A 209 1.84 -5.74 -3.31
N SER A 210 1.66 -5.39 -4.59
CA SER A 210 1.55 -6.35 -5.68
C SER A 210 1.95 -5.73 -7.03
N LEU A 211 1.82 -6.53 -8.08
CA LEU A 211 2.11 -6.15 -9.46
C LEU A 211 1.30 -4.93 -9.90
N ASP A 212 1.88 -4.15 -10.80
CA ASP A 212 1.14 -3.11 -11.53
C ASP A 212 -0.07 -3.73 -12.27
N ASN A 213 -1.12 -2.93 -12.41
CA ASN A 213 -2.39 -3.33 -13.05
C ASN A 213 -3.05 -4.53 -12.36
N SER A 214 -3.00 -4.60 -11.04
CA SER A 214 -3.64 -5.63 -10.25
C SER A 214 -4.68 -5.05 -9.28
N SER A 215 -5.58 -5.90 -8.82
CA SER A 215 -6.51 -5.59 -7.76
C SER A 215 -6.53 -6.71 -6.71
N CYS A 216 -7.11 -6.40 -5.56
CA CYS A 216 -7.22 -7.32 -4.44
C CYS A 216 -8.65 -7.33 -3.91
N ASN A 217 -9.23 -8.52 -3.76
CA ASN A 217 -10.45 -8.70 -2.97
C ASN A 217 -10.11 -8.60 -1.50
N LEU A 218 -10.97 -7.96 -0.71
CA LEU A 218 -10.77 -7.77 0.72
C LEU A 218 -11.87 -8.41 1.55
N ALA A 219 -11.47 -9.02 2.68
CA ALA A 219 -12.37 -9.44 3.73
C ALA A 219 -11.72 -9.25 5.10
N SER A 220 -12.54 -8.98 6.13
CA SER A 220 -12.07 -8.84 7.51
C SER A 220 -12.95 -9.62 8.47
N LEU A 221 -12.33 -10.39 9.36
CA LEU A 221 -13.01 -11.12 10.42
C LEU A 221 -13.09 -10.26 11.69
N ASN A 222 -14.28 -10.17 12.28
CA ASN A 222 -14.46 -9.45 13.53
C ASN A 222 -14.03 -10.34 14.70
N LEU A 223 -12.87 -10.08 15.30
CA LEU A 223 -12.28 -10.89 16.38
C LEU A 223 -13.16 -11.02 17.60
N MET A 224 -13.98 -10.00 17.92
CA MET A 224 -14.91 -10.07 19.06
C MET A 224 -15.97 -11.18 18.94
N LYS A 225 -16.22 -11.69 17.73
CA LYS A 225 -17.17 -12.80 17.51
C LYS A 225 -16.58 -14.16 17.88
N PHE A 226 -15.28 -14.22 18.14
CA PHE A 226 -14.57 -15.43 18.54
C PHE A 226 -14.13 -15.40 20.01
N LEU A 227 -14.48 -14.36 20.75
CA LEU A 227 -14.32 -14.32 22.22
C LEU A 227 -15.47 -15.08 22.88
N LYS A 228 -15.14 -16.14 23.61
CA LYS A 228 -16.11 -16.95 24.35
C LYS A 228 -16.48 -16.30 25.70
N SER A 229 -17.57 -16.78 26.30
CA SER A 229 -18.05 -16.31 27.60
C SER A 229 -17.09 -16.61 28.76
N ASP A 230 -16.22 -17.60 28.59
CA ASP A 230 -15.17 -17.96 29.56
C ASP A 230 -13.89 -17.11 29.41
N GLY A 231 -13.87 -16.17 28.45
CA GLY A 231 -12.74 -15.30 28.16
C GLY A 231 -11.71 -15.90 27.20
N SER A 232 -11.87 -17.16 26.76
CA SER A 232 -10.97 -17.79 25.81
C SER A 232 -11.30 -17.38 24.37
N PHE A 233 -10.28 -17.43 23.48
CA PHE A 233 -10.46 -17.20 22.05
C PHE A 233 -10.81 -18.51 21.33
N ASP A 234 -11.85 -18.50 20.50
CA ASP A 234 -12.29 -19.67 19.73
C ASP A 234 -11.46 -19.82 18.44
N ALA A 235 -10.23 -20.32 18.57
CA ALA A 235 -9.30 -20.54 17.48
C ALA A 235 -9.87 -21.47 16.41
N LYS A 236 -10.62 -22.51 16.81
CA LYS A 236 -11.20 -23.50 15.87
C LYS A 236 -12.26 -22.86 14.96
N THR A 237 -13.21 -22.13 15.54
CA THR A 237 -14.24 -21.44 14.76
C THR A 237 -13.63 -20.31 13.91
N PHE A 238 -12.64 -19.60 14.42
CA PHE A 238 -11.91 -18.58 13.70
C PHE A 238 -11.20 -19.19 12.46
N GLY A 239 -10.50 -20.30 12.63
CA GLY A 239 -9.85 -21.02 11.52
C GLY A 239 -10.84 -21.46 10.45
N LYS A 240 -11.98 -22.01 10.83
CA LYS A 240 -13.05 -22.38 9.87
C LYS A 240 -13.61 -21.17 9.13
N ALA A 241 -13.80 -20.04 9.81
CA ALA A 241 -14.24 -18.81 9.17
C ALA A 241 -13.20 -18.31 8.14
N ALA A 242 -11.90 -18.36 8.47
CA ALA A 242 -10.83 -17.99 7.55
C ALA A 242 -10.80 -18.89 6.29
N GLU A 243 -10.92 -20.21 6.44
CA GLU A 243 -11.04 -21.16 5.31
C GLU A 243 -12.23 -20.83 4.38
N MET A 244 -13.39 -20.56 4.97
CA MET A 244 -14.60 -20.25 4.20
C MET A 244 -14.45 -18.93 3.45
N ILE A 245 -13.93 -17.91 4.10
CA ILE A 245 -13.75 -16.58 3.49
C ILE A 245 -12.75 -16.61 2.35
N ILE A 246 -11.59 -17.25 2.51
CA ILE A 246 -10.61 -17.40 1.43
C ILE A 246 -11.23 -18.13 0.23
N THR A 247 -12.02 -19.18 0.47
CA THR A 247 -12.71 -19.89 -0.60
C THR A 247 -13.71 -18.99 -1.33
N ALA A 248 -14.51 -18.23 -0.59
CA ALA A 248 -15.49 -17.30 -1.17
C ALA A 248 -14.83 -16.17 -1.97
N MET A 249 -13.72 -15.63 -1.46
CA MET A 249 -12.96 -14.58 -2.14
C MET A 249 -12.34 -15.08 -3.44
N ASP A 250 -11.77 -16.28 -3.45
CA ASP A 250 -11.22 -16.90 -4.66
C ASP A 250 -12.30 -17.16 -5.71
N ILE A 251 -13.45 -17.69 -5.32
CA ILE A 251 -14.60 -17.89 -6.21
C ILE A 251 -15.04 -16.56 -6.82
N SER A 252 -15.09 -15.48 -6.04
CA SER A 252 -15.59 -14.18 -6.50
C SER A 252 -14.75 -13.56 -7.62
N ILE A 253 -13.45 -13.86 -7.71
CA ILE A 253 -12.58 -13.39 -8.80
C ILE A 253 -13.04 -13.92 -10.16
N CYS A 254 -13.68 -15.08 -10.21
CA CYS A 254 -14.11 -15.69 -11.48
C CYS A 254 -15.17 -14.87 -12.22
N PHE A 255 -16.00 -14.10 -11.49
CA PHE A 255 -17.12 -13.34 -12.04
C PHE A 255 -17.16 -11.87 -11.62
N ALA A 256 -16.15 -11.39 -10.91
CA ALA A 256 -16.03 -9.98 -10.59
C ALA A 256 -15.71 -9.15 -11.84
N ASP A 257 -16.29 -7.96 -11.91
CA ASP A 257 -15.97 -6.95 -12.90
C ASP A 257 -14.87 -6.02 -12.39
N PHE A 258 -13.93 -5.71 -13.26
CA PHE A 258 -12.81 -4.80 -12.97
C PHE A 258 -12.83 -3.61 -13.92
N PRO A 259 -12.33 -2.44 -13.49
CA PRO A 259 -12.54 -1.18 -14.22
C PRO A 259 -11.73 -1.08 -15.53
N THR A 260 -10.67 -1.88 -15.70
CA THR A 260 -9.84 -1.88 -16.91
C THR A 260 -9.53 -3.31 -17.37
N GLN A 261 -9.22 -3.45 -18.66
CA GLN A 261 -8.81 -4.75 -19.23
C GLN A 261 -7.51 -5.26 -18.58
N ALA A 262 -6.52 -4.40 -18.40
CA ALA A 262 -5.24 -4.77 -17.80
C ALA A 262 -5.41 -5.26 -16.35
N ILE A 263 -6.25 -4.60 -15.54
CA ILE A 263 -6.55 -5.05 -14.18
C ILE A 263 -7.29 -6.38 -14.22
N THR A 264 -8.23 -6.57 -15.13
CA THR A 264 -8.97 -7.82 -15.29
C THR A 264 -8.03 -9.00 -15.56
N GLU A 265 -7.13 -8.84 -16.52
CA GLU A 265 -6.19 -9.88 -16.93
C GLU A 265 -5.23 -10.24 -15.80
N THR A 266 -4.58 -9.25 -15.20
CA THR A 266 -3.62 -9.47 -14.11
C THR A 266 -4.30 -10.05 -12.87
N THR A 267 -5.48 -9.53 -12.50
CA THR A 267 -6.18 -10.01 -11.30
C THR A 267 -6.64 -11.46 -11.47
N ARG A 268 -7.15 -11.83 -12.63
CA ARG A 268 -7.55 -13.22 -12.90
C ARG A 268 -6.36 -14.17 -12.99
N ALA A 269 -5.24 -13.71 -13.55
CA ALA A 269 -4.02 -14.52 -13.67
C ALA A 269 -3.28 -14.75 -12.35
N TYR A 270 -3.35 -13.80 -11.40
CA TYR A 270 -2.59 -13.84 -10.15
C TYR A 270 -3.44 -13.98 -8.89
N ARG A 271 -4.74 -13.71 -8.93
CA ARG A 271 -5.76 -14.00 -7.93
C ARG A 271 -5.39 -13.55 -6.51
N GLN A 272 -4.96 -12.29 -6.36
CA GLN A 272 -4.55 -11.72 -5.08
C GLN A 272 -5.76 -11.57 -4.14
N LEU A 273 -5.62 -12.06 -2.91
CA LEU A 273 -6.65 -12.03 -1.88
C LEU A 273 -6.11 -11.37 -0.62
N GLY A 274 -6.85 -10.41 -0.06
CA GLY A 274 -6.49 -9.69 1.16
C GLY A 274 -7.44 -10.06 2.31
N ILE A 275 -7.01 -10.93 3.21
CA ILE A 275 -7.75 -11.23 4.43
C ILE A 275 -7.11 -10.54 5.63
N GLY A 276 -7.96 -9.96 6.48
CA GLY A 276 -7.55 -9.32 7.72
C GLY A 276 -8.56 -9.54 8.83
N TYR A 277 -8.41 -8.77 9.89
CA TYR A 277 -9.36 -8.77 11.01
C TYR A 277 -9.62 -7.36 11.53
N ALA A 278 -10.73 -7.19 12.22
CA ALA A 278 -11.11 -5.98 12.92
C ALA A 278 -11.27 -6.24 14.42
N ASN A 279 -11.24 -5.18 15.22
CA ASN A 279 -11.45 -5.22 16.67
C ASN A 279 -10.35 -5.91 17.49
N LEU A 280 -9.09 -5.88 17.02
CA LEU A 280 -7.98 -6.36 17.83
C LEU A 280 -7.89 -5.61 19.17
N GLY A 281 -7.92 -4.28 19.15
CA GLY A 281 -7.88 -3.47 20.37
C GLY A 281 -9.03 -3.78 21.33
N ALA A 282 -10.24 -3.98 20.80
CA ALA A 282 -11.41 -4.36 21.61
C ALA A 282 -11.24 -5.75 22.24
N LEU A 283 -10.70 -6.72 21.47
CA LEU A 283 -10.42 -8.06 22.00
C LEU A 283 -9.39 -8.00 23.13
N LEU A 284 -8.28 -7.27 22.92
CA LEU A 284 -7.23 -7.12 23.94
C LEU A 284 -7.78 -6.48 25.22
N MET A 285 -8.55 -5.40 25.11
CA MET A 285 -9.20 -4.77 26.28
C MET A 285 -10.17 -5.71 26.98
N ALA A 286 -10.99 -6.45 26.24
CA ALA A 286 -11.93 -7.41 26.82
C ALA A 286 -11.22 -8.59 27.50
N SER A 287 -10.01 -8.93 27.04
CA SER A 287 -9.14 -9.94 27.62
C SER A 287 -8.25 -9.42 28.77
N GLY A 288 -8.37 -8.15 29.16
CA GLY A 288 -7.55 -7.52 30.18
C GLY A 288 -6.11 -7.27 29.80
N LEU A 289 -5.80 -7.21 28.50
CA LEU A 289 -4.45 -6.99 27.95
C LEU A 289 -4.30 -5.55 27.47
N ALA A 290 -3.24 -4.88 27.92
CA ALA A 290 -2.89 -3.58 27.35
C ALA A 290 -2.43 -3.73 25.89
N TYR A 291 -2.81 -2.77 25.03
CA TYR A 291 -2.43 -2.78 23.61
C TYR A 291 -0.91 -2.82 23.43
N ASP A 292 -0.18 -2.00 24.21
CA ASP A 292 1.29 -2.00 24.25
C ASP A 292 1.79 -2.88 25.42
N SER A 293 1.54 -4.18 25.33
CA SER A 293 2.05 -5.16 26.29
C SER A 293 2.62 -6.38 25.54
N GLU A 294 3.48 -7.13 26.22
CA GLU A 294 4.00 -8.40 25.66
C GLU A 294 2.87 -9.39 25.41
N GLY A 295 1.90 -9.50 26.32
CA GLY A 295 0.72 -10.35 26.16
C GLY A 295 -0.15 -9.91 24.97
N GLY A 296 -0.40 -8.60 24.83
CA GLY A 296 -1.15 -8.07 23.70
C GLY A 296 -0.46 -8.36 22.34
N ARG A 297 0.84 -8.15 22.25
CA ARG A 297 1.63 -8.47 21.04
C ARG A 297 1.66 -9.97 20.76
N ALA A 298 1.79 -10.81 21.78
CA ALA A 298 1.80 -12.27 21.63
C ALA A 298 0.45 -12.78 21.10
N LEU A 299 -0.67 -12.32 21.68
CA LEU A 299 -2.00 -12.70 21.20
C LEU A 299 -2.25 -12.24 19.76
N ALA A 300 -1.89 -11.00 19.41
CA ALA A 300 -1.99 -10.51 18.05
C ALA A 300 -1.14 -11.33 17.06
N GLY A 301 0.09 -11.66 17.45
CA GLY A 301 0.98 -12.52 16.67
C GLY A 301 0.42 -13.92 16.48
N ALA A 302 -0.14 -14.53 17.52
CA ALA A 302 -0.76 -15.86 17.47
C ALA A 302 -1.95 -15.90 16.51
N ILE A 303 -2.89 -14.95 16.65
CA ILE A 303 -4.07 -14.85 15.78
C ILE A 303 -3.64 -14.65 14.32
N THR A 304 -2.66 -13.80 14.07
CA THR A 304 -2.17 -13.53 12.71
C THR A 304 -1.46 -14.74 12.13
N SER A 305 -0.65 -15.45 12.91
CA SER A 305 0.03 -16.69 12.49
C SER A 305 -0.98 -17.77 12.12
N LEU A 306 -1.99 -17.97 12.98
CA LEU A 306 -3.06 -18.95 12.72
C LEU A 306 -3.83 -18.60 11.42
N MET A 307 -4.25 -17.34 11.28
CA MET A 307 -4.96 -16.90 10.08
C MET A 307 -4.12 -17.10 8.83
N SER A 308 -2.86 -16.66 8.84
CA SER A 308 -1.96 -16.79 7.68
C SER A 308 -1.71 -18.25 7.31
N GLY A 309 -1.43 -19.10 8.30
CA GLY A 309 -1.20 -20.53 8.07
C GLY A 309 -2.39 -21.24 7.45
N ILE A 310 -3.59 -21.01 8.02
CA ILE A 310 -4.84 -21.62 7.51
C ILE A 310 -5.17 -21.11 6.10
N THR A 311 -5.02 -19.83 5.84
CA THR A 311 -5.36 -19.26 4.53
C THR A 311 -4.42 -19.74 3.42
N TYR A 312 -3.12 -19.83 3.67
CA TYR A 312 -2.17 -20.40 2.72
C TYR A 312 -2.36 -21.90 2.52
N LYS A 313 -2.65 -22.66 3.60
CA LYS A 313 -3.04 -24.07 3.49
C LYS A 313 -4.25 -24.23 2.61
N ARG A 314 -5.31 -23.42 2.86
CA ARG A 314 -6.55 -23.49 2.06
C ARG A 314 -6.31 -23.11 0.60
N SER A 315 -5.47 -22.11 0.33
CA SER A 315 -5.06 -21.76 -1.03
C SER A 315 -4.39 -22.94 -1.76
N ALA A 316 -3.51 -23.67 -1.08
CA ALA A 316 -2.87 -24.86 -1.65
C ALA A 316 -3.86 -26.00 -1.90
N GLU A 317 -4.84 -26.22 -1.00
CA GLU A 317 -5.92 -27.20 -1.19
C GLU A 317 -6.80 -26.86 -2.40
N LEU A 318 -7.14 -25.57 -2.59
CA LEU A 318 -7.87 -25.10 -3.76
C LEU A 318 -7.05 -25.32 -5.04
N ALA A 319 -5.77 -25.01 -5.02
CA ALA A 319 -4.88 -25.25 -6.15
C ALA A 319 -4.75 -26.75 -6.51
N ALA A 320 -4.85 -27.65 -5.54
CA ALA A 320 -4.86 -29.08 -5.79
C ALA A 320 -6.14 -29.55 -6.53
N ILE A 321 -7.24 -28.82 -6.43
CA ILE A 321 -8.53 -29.15 -7.05
C ILE A 321 -8.68 -28.48 -8.41
N VAL A 322 -8.41 -27.17 -8.49
CA VAL A 322 -8.69 -26.34 -9.67
C VAL A 322 -7.45 -25.89 -10.42
N GLY A 323 -6.27 -26.26 -9.96
CA GLY A 323 -4.99 -25.79 -10.47
C GLY A 323 -4.49 -24.54 -9.76
N PRO A 324 -3.17 -24.29 -9.78
CA PRO A 324 -2.58 -23.06 -9.26
C PRO A 324 -2.94 -21.88 -10.15
N TYR A 325 -2.73 -20.63 -9.66
CA TYR A 325 -2.89 -19.44 -10.47
C TYR A 325 -1.93 -19.44 -11.69
N ASP A 326 -2.31 -18.76 -12.79
CA ASP A 326 -1.63 -18.86 -14.09
C ASP A 326 -0.14 -18.52 -14.03
N GLY A 327 0.24 -17.53 -13.23
CA GLY A 327 1.64 -17.10 -13.08
C GLY A 327 2.48 -17.97 -12.16
N PHE A 328 1.91 -19.03 -11.53
CA PHE A 328 2.61 -19.82 -10.51
C PHE A 328 3.86 -20.54 -11.06
N ALA A 329 3.75 -21.21 -12.19
CA ALA A 329 4.84 -22.06 -12.70
C ALA A 329 6.17 -21.29 -12.83
N ARG A 330 6.15 -20.07 -13.38
CA ARG A 330 7.35 -19.22 -13.51
C ARG A 330 7.85 -18.68 -12.17
N ASN A 331 6.97 -18.51 -11.20
CA ASN A 331 7.26 -17.92 -9.89
C ASN A 331 7.39 -18.96 -8.76
N ALA A 332 7.27 -20.24 -9.04
CA ALA A 332 7.18 -21.30 -8.03
C ALA A 332 8.32 -21.29 -7.00
N SER A 333 9.56 -21.02 -7.43
CA SER A 333 10.71 -20.92 -6.54
C SER A 333 10.60 -19.75 -5.58
N ALA A 334 10.27 -18.56 -6.07
CA ALA A 334 10.10 -17.35 -5.27
C ALA A 334 8.90 -17.48 -4.32
N HIS A 335 7.77 -17.99 -4.83
CA HIS A 335 6.58 -18.24 -4.01
C HIS A 335 6.90 -19.20 -2.85
N SER A 336 7.54 -20.33 -3.13
CA SER A 336 7.93 -21.31 -2.11
C SER A 336 8.95 -20.72 -1.11
N ARG A 337 9.87 -19.85 -1.55
CA ARG A 337 10.78 -19.13 -0.66
C ARG A 337 10.02 -18.25 0.32
N VAL A 338 9.03 -17.50 -0.14
CA VAL A 338 8.21 -16.64 0.72
C VAL A 338 7.38 -17.45 1.70
N MET A 339 6.82 -18.61 1.29
CA MET A 339 6.11 -19.50 2.21
C MET A 339 7.04 -20.01 3.32
N ARG A 340 8.28 -20.36 3.00
CA ARG A 340 9.28 -20.74 4.04
C ARG A 340 9.63 -19.59 4.99
N LYS A 341 9.66 -18.32 4.50
CA LYS A 341 9.85 -17.15 5.36
C LYS A 341 8.70 -16.99 6.36
N HIS A 342 7.46 -17.15 5.91
CA HIS A 342 6.29 -17.14 6.81
C HIS A 342 6.36 -18.26 7.86
N ALA A 343 6.68 -19.48 7.46
CA ALA A 343 6.82 -20.61 8.38
C ALA A 343 7.94 -20.36 9.43
N SER A 344 9.08 -19.80 9.00
CA SER A 344 10.17 -19.43 9.91
C SER A 344 9.75 -18.35 10.90
N ALA A 345 9.04 -17.32 10.45
CA ALA A 345 8.53 -16.25 11.33
C ALA A 345 7.54 -16.81 12.36
N SER A 346 6.63 -17.69 11.94
CA SER A 346 5.70 -18.38 12.84
C SER A 346 6.43 -19.21 13.91
N SER A 347 7.45 -19.98 13.51
CA SER A 347 8.22 -20.82 14.42
C SER A 347 9.07 -20.03 15.43
N SER A 348 9.39 -18.76 15.12
CA SER A 348 10.15 -17.87 16.01
C SER A 348 9.27 -17.06 16.96
N ALA A 349 7.96 -17.21 16.88
CA ALA A 349 7.02 -16.51 17.75
C ALA A 349 7.19 -16.96 19.20
N LYS A 350 7.21 -15.98 20.12
CA LYS A 350 7.43 -16.26 21.55
C LYS A 350 6.10 -16.58 22.23
N SER A 351 6.07 -17.66 23.01
CA SER A 351 4.99 -17.90 23.96
C SER A 351 5.15 -16.97 25.18
N VAL A 352 4.04 -16.45 25.68
CA VAL A 352 4.00 -15.63 26.90
C VAL A 352 3.19 -16.37 27.95
N SER A 353 3.81 -16.66 29.08
CA SER A 353 3.21 -17.49 30.16
C SER A 353 1.95 -16.92 30.82
N THR A 354 1.65 -15.64 30.57
CA THR A 354 0.44 -14.97 31.08
C THR A 354 -0.77 -15.15 30.16
N LEU A 355 -0.59 -15.73 28.99
CA LEU A 355 -1.66 -16.14 28.11
C LEU A 355 -1.87 -17.64 28.33
N ASP A 356 -2.79 -18.07 29.15
CA ASP A 356 -3.29 -19.45 29.21
C ASP A 356 -4.02 -19.85 27.91
N ILE A 357 -3.50 -19.39 26.78
CA ILE A 357 -4.06 -19.63 25.45
C ILE A 357 -3.03 -20.44 24.70
N ASP A 358 -3.28 -21.72 24.56
CA ASP A 358 -2.50 -22.65 23.76
C ASP A 358 -2.82 -22.44 22.25
N VAL A 359 -2.66 -21.19 21.80
CA VAL A 359 -2.92 -20.81 20.39
C VAL A 359 -1.84 -21.35 19.46
N TRP A 360 -0.73 -21.82 20.02
CA TRP A 360 0.45 -22.29 19.28
C TRP A 360 0.45 -23.79 18.96
N THR A 361 -0.45 -24.55 19.57
CA THR A 361 -0.49 -26.01 19.41
C THR A 361 -1.47 -26.51 18.36
N GLU A 362 -2.30 -25.66 17.77
CA GLU A 362 -3.19 -25.98 16.66
C GLU A 362 -2.71 -25.32 15.35
#